data_a2926a9298a80d86f9c42d7a53315dea
#
_entry.id   a2926a9298a80d86f9c42d7a53315dea
#
_cell.length_a   1.000
_cell.length_b   1.000
_cell.length_c   1.000
_cell.angle_alpha   90.00
_cell.angle_beta   90.00
_cell.angle_gamma   90.00
#
_symmetry.space_group_name_H-M   'P 1'
#
loop_
_entity.id
_entity.type
_entity.pdbx_description
1 polymer ?
#
loop_
_entity_poly.entity_id
_entity_poly.type
_entity_poly.pdbx_seq_one_letter_code
_entity_poly.pdbx_strand_id
1 'polypeptide(L)'
;SPFSRFFNNVDKEEVETKQNVEYNEEVVKLPLMSIIPNRFQPRTIFDDSKIEELARTIHTHGVIQPIVVRKIDNDQYEIIAGERRFRAMTKLEWSEVPAIVRNLSDKETASVALIENLQREELTAIEEALAYQKLLELHELTQEALAQRLGKGQSTVANKIRLLKLPDAIQESILKREISERHARALMPIKEEEVQIAIFKEALEQHFNVKQLEKRVDEYLNP
;
A
#
# COMPACT_ATOMS: atom_id res chain seq x y z
N SER A 1 10.34 -0.82 -10.66
CA SER A 1 9.54 -0.44 -9.50
C SER A 1 8.58 -1.58 -9.10
N PRO A 2 8.13 -1.64 -7.84
CA PRO A 2 7.15 -2.65 -7.41
C PRO A 2 5.87 -2.63 -8.25
N PHE A 3 5.46 -1.44 -8.68
CA PHE A 3 4.32 -1.25 -9.56
C PHE A 3 4.53 -1.90 -10.94
N SER A 4 5.66 -1.66 -11.56
CA SER A 4 6.02 -2.28 -12.85
C SER A 4 6.03 -3.80 -12.74
N ARG A 5 6.54 -4.34 -11.64
CA ARG A 5 6.56 -5.77 -11.37
C ARG A 5 5.17 -6.36 -11.24
N PHE A 6 4.28 -5.66 -10.55
CA PHE A 6 2.89 -6.10 -10.38
C PHE A 6 2.17 -6.23 -11.72
N PHE A 7 2.33 -5.27 -12.62
CA PHE A 7 1.67 -5.27 -13.93
C PHE A 7 2.41 -6.08 -15.00
N ASN A 8 3.73 -6.16 -14.98
CA ASN A 8 4.49 -6.96 -15.96
C ASN A 8 4.24 -8.46 -15.85
N ASN A 9 3.84 -8.96 -14.69
CA ASN A 9 3.47 -10.35 -14.51
C ASN A 9 2.07 -10.69 -15.02
N VAL A 10 1.24 -9.68 -15.35
CA VAL A 10 -0.08 -9.86 -15.97
C VAL A 10 0.05 -10.11 -17.46
N ASP A 11 1.01 -9.45 -18.11
CA ASP A 11 1.16 -9.44 -19.55
C ASP A 11 1.76 -10.71 -20.14
N LYS A 12 2.21 -11.65 -19.32
CA LYS A 12 2.80 -12.90 -19.82
C LYS A 12 1.77 -13.89 -20.37
N GLU A 13 0.51 -13.80 -19.98
CA GLU A 13 -0.54 -14.64 -20.52
C GLU A 13 -1.31 -14.00 -21.68
N GLU A 14 -1.28 -12.68 -21.81
CA GLU A 14 -1.93 -11.95 -22.91
C GLU A 14 -0.98 -11.49 -24.02
N VAL A 15 0.34 -11.61 -23.86
CA VAL A 15 1.35 -11.03 -24.77
C VAL A 15 2.07 -12.05 -25.65
N GLU A 16 1.47 -13.18 -25.97
CA GLU A 16 1.96 -13.89 -27.17
C GLU A 16 1.61 -13.19 -28.50
N THR A 17 0.93 -12.04 -28.45
CA THR A 17 0.47 -11.34 -29.67
C THR A 17 0.72 -9.84 -29.77
N LYS A 18 1.45 -9.21 -28.87
CA LYS A 18 1.83 -7.80 -29.05
C LYS A 18 3.32 -7.59 -28.81
N GLN A 19 4.02 -7.42 -29.92
CA GLN A 19 5.42 -7.00 -30.01
C GLN A 19 5.79 -5.91 -28.99
N ASN A 20 7.02 -6.03 -28.42
CA ASN A 20 7.76 -5.02 -27.70
C ASN A 20 7.32 -3.58 -28.04
N VAL A 21 6.40 -3.05 -27.27
CA VAL A 21 6.26 -1.62 -27.16
C VAL A 21 7.26 -1.20 -26.08
N GLU A 22 8.47 -0.86 -26.50
CA GLU A 22 9.32 0.00 -25.70
C GLU A 22 8.49 1.24 -25.43
N TYR A 23 7.99 1.38 -24.20
CA TYR A 23 7.45 2.65 -23.75
C TYR A 23 8.60 3.63 -23.67
N ASN A 24 8.88 4.33 -24.76
CA ASN A 24 9.64 5.55 -24.74
C ASN A 24 8.82 6.55 -23.91
N GLU A 25 9.05 6.54 -22.61
CA GLU A 25 8.43 7.49 -21.69
C GLU A 25 8.99 8.87 -21.96
N GLU A 26 8.28 9.65 -22.76
CA GLU A 26 8.63 11.01 -23.06
C GLU A 26 8.29 11.92 -21.90
N VAL A 27 9.28 12.68 -21.43
CA VAL A 27 9.08 13.71 -20.40
C VAL A 27 8.51 14.96 -21.08
N VAL A 28 7.34 15.38 -20.65
CA VAL A 28 6.69 16.61 -21.11
C VAL A 28 6.62 17.63 -19.99
N LYS A 29 6.53 18.90 -20.33
CA LYS A 29 6.30 19.97 -19.35
C LYS A 29 4.82 20.31 -19.34
N LEU A 30 4.21 20.21 -18.17
CA LEU A 30 2.80 20.52 -17.96
C LEU A 30 2.63 21.73 -17.07
N PRO A 31 1.62 22.58 -17.32
CA PRO A 31 1.30 23.67 -16.41
C PRO A 31 1.00 23.14 -15.01
N LEU A 32 1.60 23.72 -13.99
CA LEU A 32 1.40 23.29 -12.60
C LEU A 32 -0.10 23.35 -12.22
N MET A 33 -0.82 24.35 -12.72
CA MET A 33 -2.24 24.52 -12.44
C MET A 33 -3.15 23.44 -13.07
N SER A 34 -2.63 22.67 -14.03
CA SER A 34 -3.39 21.57 -14.66
C SER A 34 -3.34 20.27 -13.89
N ILE A 35 -2.59 20.22 -12.80
CA ILE A 35 -2.29 19.00 -12.05
C ILE A 35 -3.07 18.98 -10.75
N ILE A 36 -3.76 17.87 -10.49
CA ILE A 36 -4.53 17.63 -9.27
C ILE A 36 -3.97 16.43 -8.50
N PRO A 37 -4.18 16.39 -7.16
CA PRO A 37 -3.76 15.26 -6.33
C PRO A 37 -4.44 13.96 -6.72
N ASN A 38 -3.85 12.83 -6.30
CA ASN A 38 -4.43 11.51 -6.49
C ASN A 38 -5.70 11.34 -5.62
N ARG A 39 -6.84 11.06 -6.26
CA ARG A 39 -8.13 10.85 -5.58
C ARG A 39 -8.16 9.59 -4.71
N PHE A 40 -7.35 8.59 -5.05
CA PHE A 40 -7.32 7.28 -4.39
C PHE A 40 -6.33 7.22 -3.23
N GLN A 41 -5.53 8.25 -3.03
CA GLN A 41 -4.55 8.35 -1.96
C GLN A 41 -4.62 9.73 -1.29
N PRO A 42 -5.69 10.01 -0.52
CA PRO A 42 -5.78 11.26 0.21
C PRO A 42 -4.82 11.25 1.39
N ARG A 43 -3.54 11.52 1.14
CA ARG A 43 -2.61 11.89 2.20
C ARG A 43 -2.94 13.28 2.66
N THR A 44 -3.59 13.38 3.79
CA THR A 44 -3.95 14.66 4.40
C THR A 44 -2.80 15.28 5.20
N ILE A 45 -1.78 14.49 5.56
CA ILE A 45 -0.66 14.95 6.37
C ILE A 45 0.64 14.72 5.60
N PHE A 46 1.24 15.81 5.12
CA PHE A 46 2.60 15.84 4.60
C PHE A 46 3.49 16.56 5.61
N ASP A 47 4.68 16.03 5.83
CA ASP A 47 5.68 16.69 6.66
C ASP A 47 6.26 17.88 5.88
N ASP A 48 5.84 19.09 6.24
CA ASP A 48 6.28 20.32 5.59
C ASP A 48 7.79 20.51 5.64
N SER A 49 8.45 20.05 6.70
CA SER A 49 9.90 20.16 6.83
C SER A 49 10.65 19.33 5.78
N LYS A 50 10.15 18.14 5.47
CA LYS A 50 10.71 17.26 4.42
C LYS A 50 10.46 17.82 3.02
N ILE A 51 9.31 18.44 2.80
CA ILE A 51 8.99 19.09 1.53
C ILE A 51 9.88 20.33 1.33
N GLU A 52 10.12 21.13 2.36
CA GLU A 52 11.02 22.26 2.31
C GLU A 52 12.47 21.85 2.04
N GLU A 53 12.93 20.78 2.66
CA GLU A 53 14.24 20.19 2.41
C GLU A 53 14.37 19.73 0.95
N LEU A 54 13.37 19.04 0.43
CA LEU A 54 13.31 18.62 -0.97
C LEU A 54 13.31 19.83 -1.92
N ALA A 55 12.53 20.87 -1.60
CA ALA A 55 12.49 22.11 -2.39
C ALA A 55 13.86 22.77 -2.44
N ARG A 56 14.59 22.84 -1.32
CA ARG A 56 15.96 23.36 -1.28
C ARG A 56 16.93 22.54 -2.14
N THR A 57 16.81 21.22 -2.09
CA THR A 57 17.63 20.32 -2.90
C THR A 57 17.36 20.53 -4.39
N ILE A 58 16.11 20.66 -4.79
CA ILE A 58 15.71 20.93 -6.17
C ILE A 58 16.23 22.29 -6.63
N HIS A 59 16.11 23.31 -5.80
CA HIS A 59 16.58 24.66 -6.10
C HIS A 59 18.10 24.70 -6.29
N THR A 60 18.85 23.97 -5.48
CA THR A 60 20.30 23.92 -5.52
C THR A 60 20.82 23.15 -6.71
N HIS A 61 20.24 21.99 -7.02
CA HIS A 61 20.75 21.07 -8.04
C HIS A 61 20.02 21.16 -9.38
N GLY A 62 18.84 21.76 -9.43
CA GLY A 62 18.09 21.98 -10.66
C GLY A 62 17.56 20.72 -11.36
N VAL A 63 17.90 19.53 -10.85
CA VAL A 63 17.48 18.25 -11.42
C VAL A 63 16.37 17.65 -10.58
N ILE A 64 15.25 17.37 -11.22
CA ILE A 64 14.14 16.67 -10.58
C ILE A 64 13.70 15.50 -11.43
N GLN A 65 13.45 14.38 -10.78
CA GLN A 65 12.79 13.25 -11.41
C GLN A 65 11.36 13.64 -11.78
N PRO A 66 10.89 13.38 -13.02
CA PRO A 66 9.52 13.72 -13.42
C PRO A 66 8.48 13.08 -12.53
N ILE A 67 7.38 13.78 -12.30
CA ILE A 67 6.18 13.17 -11.70
C ILE A 67 5.49 12.31 -12.75
N VAL A 68 4.71 11.34 -12.30
CA VAL A 68 3.89 10.51 -13.19
C VAL A 68 2.43 10.91 -13.02
N VAL A 69 1.78 11.22 -14.12
CA VAL A 69 0.39 11.68 -14.15
C VAL A 69 -0.42 10.90 -15.17
N ARG A 70 -1.75 10.94 -15.02
CA ARG A 70 -2.67 10.50 -16.07
C ARG A 70 -3.62 11.62 -16.46
N LYS A 71 -4.00 11.67 -17.72
CA LYS A 71 -4.99 12.61 -18.20
C LYS A 71 -6.39 12.13 -17.80
N ILE A 72 -7.16 12.98 -17.12
CA ILE A 72 -8.51 12.63 -16.64
C ILE A 72 -9.62 13.37 -17.37
N ASP A 73 -9.34 14.56 -17.85
CA ASP A 73 -10.29 15.40 -18.57
C ASP A 73 -9.53 16.40 -19.44
N ASN A 74 -10.25 17.26 -20.16
CA ASN A 74 -9.65 18.30 -21.01
C ASN A 74 -8.66 19.14 -20.21
N ASP A 75 -7.36 18.95 -20.52
CA ASP A 75 -6.24 19.70 -19.94
C ASP A 75 -6.05 19.54 -18.42
N GLN A 76 -6.66 18.51 -17.80
CA GLN A 76 -6.40 18.15 -16.40
C GLN A 76 -5.70 16.81 -16.27
N TYR A 77 -4.75 16.76 -15.32
CA TYR A 77 -3.92 15.59 -15.05
C TYR A 77 -3.93 15.26 -13.57
N GLU A 78 -4.07 13.99 -13.26
CA GLU A 78 -4.03 13.49 -11.89
C GLU A 78 -2.68 12.85 -11.59
N ILE A 79 -2.10 13.15 -10.43
CA ILE A 79 -0.83 12.58 -10.00
C ILE A 79 -1.00 11.09 -9.69
N ILE A 80 -0.18 10.25 -10.31
CA ILE A 80 -0.06 8.82 -10.01
C ILE A 80 1.10 8.60 -9.04
N ALA A 81 2.24 9.25 -9.27
CA ALA A 81 3.42 9.16 -8.42
C ALA A 81 4.18 10.50 -8.41
N GLY A 82 4.75 10.85 -7.26
CA GLY A 82 5.56 12.05 -7.11
C GLY A 82 4.87 13.23 -6.43
N GLU A 83 3.90 12.98 -5.55
CA GLU A 83 3.16 14.02 -4.81
C GLU A 83 4.09 14.97 -4.04
N ARG A 84 5.12 14.44 -3.38
CA ARG A 84 6.10 15.26 -2.65
C ARG A 84 6.89 16.18 -3.57
N ARG A 85 7.31 15.67 -4.71
CA ARG A 85 8.01 16.44 -5.75
C ARG A 85 7.13 17.56 -6.28
N PHE A 86 5.88 17.26 -6.55
CA PHE A 86 4.88 18.24 -6.97
C PHE A 86 4.72 19.36 -5.93
N ARG A 87 4.59 19.00 -4.66
CA ARG A 87 4.47 19.99 -3.57
C ARG A 87 5.72 20.85 -3.43
N ALA A 88 6.90 20.25 -3.60
CA ALA A 88 8.15 20.99 -3.58
C ALA A 88 8.24 21.99 -4.76
N MET A 89 7.84 21.59 -5.95
CA MET A 89 7.79 22.48 -7.12
C MET A 89 6.75 23.59 -6.95
N THR A 90 5.64 23.31 -6.28
CA THR A 90 4.63 24.32 -5.93
C THR A 90 5.23 25.37 -4.98
N LYS A 91 6.00 24.95 -3.97
CA LYS A 91 6.68 25.87 -3.05
C LYS A 91 7.73 26.73 -3.77
N LEU A 92 8.38 26.20 -4.79
CA LEU A 92 9.33 26.93 -5.61
C LEU A 92 8.68 27.85 -6.66
N GLU A 93 7.36 27.86 -6.70
CA GLU A 93 6.56 28.67 -7.62
C GLU A 93 6.87 28.41 -9.11
N TRP A 94 7.14 27.14 -9.45
CA TRP A 94 7.33 26.76 -10.84
C TRP A 94 6.02 26.88 -11.62
N SER A 95 6.07 27.42 -12.81
CA SER A 95 4.90 27.54 -13.70
C SER A 95 4.60 26.23 -14.43
N GLU A 96 5.63 25.46 -14.74
CA GLU A 96 5.56 24.17 -15.42
C GLU A 96 6.34 23.10 -14.66
N VAL A 97 5.90 21.86 -14.76
CA VAL A 97 6.54 20.73 -14.09
C VAL A 97 6.85 19.63 -15.10
N PRO A 98 8.02 18.98 -14.98
CA PRO A 98 8.34 17.83 -15.82
C PRO A 98 7.49 16.64 -15.37
N ALA A 99 6.82 16.01 -16.32
CA ALA A 99 5.89 14.92 -16.08
C ALA A 99 5.96 13.86 -17.17
N ILE A 100 5.64 12.63 -16.78
CA ILE A 100 5.39 11.52 -17.70
C ILE A 100 3.89 11.25 -17.66
N VAL A 101 3.25 11.28 -18.82
CA VAL A 101 1.82 10.99 -18.95
C VAL A 101 1.62 9.50 -19.24
N ARG A 102 0.93 8.80 -18.37
CA ARG A 102 0.55 7.40 -18.55
C ARG A 102 -0.94 7.26 -18.74
N ASN A 103 -1.33 6.35 -19.59
CA ASN A 103 -2.74 6.02 -19.84
C ASN A 103 -3.15 4.86 -18.93
N LEU A 104 -3.65 5.20 -17.72
CA LEU A 104 -4.10 4.23 -16.72
C LEU A 104 -5.59 4.38 -16.44
N SER A 105 -6.27 3.25 -16.26
CA SER A 105 -7.65 3.22 -15.79
C SER A 105 -7.76 3.63 -14.32
N ASP A 106 -8.98 3.92 -13.84
CA ASP A 106 -9.23 4.17 -12.41
C ASP A 106 -8.79 2.99 -11.54
N LYS A 107 -9.03 1.78 -12.00
CA LYS A 107 -8.65 0.52 -11.36
C LYS A 107 -7.14 0.41 -11.20
N GLU A 108 -6.39 0.63 -12.28
CA GLU A 108 -4.93 0.61 -12.26
C GLU A 108 -4.37 1.73 -11.37
N THR A 109 -4.95 2.92 -11.43
CA THR A 109 -4.54 4.06 -10.58
C THR A 109 -4.76 3.78 -9.10
N ALA A 110 -5.90 3.19 -8.73
CA ALA A 110 -6.16 2.76 -7.35
C ALA A 110 -5.15 1.72 -6.89
N SER A 111 -4.75 0.80 -7.76
CA SER A 111 -3.74 -0.22 -7.45
C SER A 111 -2.35 0.37 -7.22
N VAL A 112 -1.95 1.39 -7.96
CA VAL A 112 -0.69 2.10 -7.72
C VAL A 112 -0.63 2.64 -6.29
N ALA A 113 -1.69 3.31 -5.86
CA ALA A 113 -1.76 3.88 -4.52
C ALA A 113 -1.65 2.80 -3.43
N LEU A 114 -2.33 1.67 -3.61
CA LEU A 114 -2.26 0.54 -2.68
C LEU A 114 -0.86 -0.08 -2.62
N ILE A 115 -0.21 -0.27 -3.76
CA ILE A 115 1.14 -0.85 -3.85
C ILE A 115 2.17 0.08 -3.23
N GLU A 116 2.10 1.39 -3.47
CA GLU A 116 2.96 2.36 -2.82
C GLU A 116 2.80 2.32 -1.30
N ASN A 117 1.57 2.23 -0.82
CA ASN A 117 1.29 2.15 0.61
C ASN A 117 1.89 0.89 1.24
N LEU A 118 1.91 -0.23 0.51
CA LEU A 118 2.55 -1.46 0.97
C LEU A 118 4.07 -1.37 1.13
N GLN A 119 4.72 -0.37 0.54
CA GLN A 119 6.17 -0.12 0.67
C GLN A 119 6.53 0.67 1.94
N ARG A 120 5.56 1.08 2.74
CA ARG A 120 5.81 1.83 3.98
C ARG A 120 6.32 0.91 5.07
N GLU A 121 7.42 1.27 5.73
CA GLU A 121 8.04 0.48 6.80
C GLU A 121 7.17 0.37 8.06
N GLU A 122 6.29 1.35 8.30
CA GLU A 122 5.45 1.44 9.49
C GLU A 122 4.06 0.82 9.34
N LEU A 123 3.84 0.05 8.28
CA LEU A 123 2.55 -0.56 8.00
C LEU A 123 2.23 -1.66 9.00
N THR A 124 1.05 -1.61 9.62
CA THR A 124 0.59 -2.70 10.49
C THR A 124 0.13 -3.89 9.66
N ALA A 125 0.07 -5.07 10.29
CA ALA A 125 -0.39 -6.29 9.63
C ALA A 125 -1.84 -6.19 9.13
N ILE A 126 -2.70 -5.44 9.84
CA ILE A 126 -4.10 -5.21 9.42
C ILE A 126 -4.16 -4.30 8.20
N GLU A 127 -3.40 -3.21 8.19
CA GLU A 127 -3.32 -2.32 7.03
C GLU A 127 -2.83 -3.06 5.78
N GLU A 128 -1.82 -3.90 5.94
CA GLU A 128 -1.29 -4.75 4.88
C GLU A 128 -2.34 -5.75 4.37
N ALA A 129 -3.06 -6.41 5.30
CA ALA A 129 -4.14 -7.34 4.97
C ALA A 129 -5.28 -6.66 4.18
N LEU A 130 -5.68 -5.47 4.59
CA LEU A 130 -6.71 -4.68 3.89
C LEU A 130 -6.28 -4.29 2.49
N ALA A 131 -5.01 -3.91 2.31
CA ALA A 131 -4.46 -3.60 1.00
C ALA A 131 -4.45 -4.84 0.08
N TYR A 132 -4.05 -6.00 0.60
CA TYR A 132 -4.10 -7.25 -0.16
C TYR A 132 -5.51 -7.61 -0.58
N GLN A 133 -6.47 -7.51 0.34
CA GLN A 133 -7.88 -7.80 0.04
C GLN A 133 -8.41 -6.86 -1.03
N LYS A 134 -8.09 -5.59 -0.96
CA LYS A 134 -8.51 -4.60 -1.95
C LYS A 134 -7.93 -4.90 -3.33
N LEU A 135 -6.67 -5.30 -3.42
CA LEU A 135 -6.02 -5.71 -4.67
C LEU A 135 -6.66 -6.98 -5.26
N LEU A 136 -7.01 -7.97 -4.41
CA LEU A 136 -7.73 -9.16 -4.86
C LEU A 136 -9.09 -8.81 -5.49
N GLU A 137 -9.85 -7.92 -4.85
CA GLU A 137 -11.15 -7.48 -5.33
C GLU A 137 -11.04 -6.68 -6.63
N LEU A 138 -10.10 -5.73 -6.69
CA LEU A 138 -9.91 -4.86 -7.85
C LEU A 138 -9.53 -5.64 -9.12
N HIS A 139 -8.71 -6.67 -8.99
CA HIS A 139 -8.16 -7.41 -10.12
C HIS A 139 -8.72 -8.84 -10.24
N GLU A 140 -9.70 -9.19 -9.42
CA GLU A 140 -10.31 -10.53 -9.42
C GLU A 140 -9.27 -11.66 -9.34
N LEU A 141 -8.28 -11.50 -8.44
CA LEU A 141 -7.16 -12.41 -8.29
C LEU A 141 -7.39 -13.45 -7.20
N THR A 142 -6.73 -14.59 -7.37
CA THR A 142 -6.51 -15.53 -6.28
C THR A 142 -5.39 -15.03 -5.38
N GLN A 143 -5.33 -15.53 -4.15
CA GLN A 143 -4.23 -15.19 -3.22
C GLN A 143 -2.87 -15.61 -3.77
N GLU A 144 -2.80 -16.75 -4.45
CA GLU A 144 -1.58 -17.23 -5.11
C GLU A 144 -1.12 -16.26 -6.21
N ALA A 145 -2.04 -15.84 -7.07
CA ALA A 145 -1.75 -14.88 -8.15
C ALA A 145 -1.28 -13.54 -7.59
N LEU A 146 -1.93 -13.03 -6.54
CA LEU A 146 -1.51 -11.81 -5.87
C LEU A 146 -0.10 -11.94 -5.27
N ALA A 147 0.17 -13.03 -4.58
CA ALA A 147 1.48 -13.30 -4.00
C ALA A 147 2.58 -13.28 -5.06
N GLN A 148 2.36 -13.93 -6.20
CA GLN A 148 3.30 -13.90 -7.33
C GLN A 148 3.56 -12.47 -7.82
N ARG A 149 2.52 -11.68 -8.00
CA ARG A 149 2.63 -10.30 -8.49
C ARG A 149 3.37 -9.39 -7.52
N LEU A 150 3.21 -9.62 -6.22
CA LEU A 150 3.89 -8.85 -5.17
C LEU A 150 5.30 -9.37 -4.85
N GLY A 151 5.68 -10.53 -5.37
CA GLY A 151 6.94 -11.18 -5.04
C GLY A 151 6.99 -11.69 -3.61
N LYS A 152 5.84 -12.12 -3.07
CA LYS A 152 5.68 -12.63 -1.71
C LYS A 152 5.25 -14.09 -1.74
N GLY A 153 5.44 -14.80 -0.61
CA GLY A 153 4.94 -16.17 -0.47
C GLY A 153 3.40 -16.17 -0.34
N GLN A 154 2.77 -17.20 -0.90
CA GLN A 154 1.32 -17.37 -0.79
C GLN A 154 0.87 -17.46 0.68
N SER A 155 1.61 -18.18 1.51
CA SER A 155 1.31 -18.31 2.94
C SER A 155 1.38 -16.98 3.67
N THR A 156 2.29 -16.09 3.30
CA THR A 156 2.40 -14.75 3.86
C THR A 156 1.14 -13.94 3.57
N VAL A 157 0.70 -13.92 2.33
CA VAL A 157 -0.52 -13.22 1.92
C VAL A 157 -1.75 -13.83 2.61
N ALA A 158 -1.88 -15.14 2.60
CA ALA A 158 -2.99 -15.86 3.23
C ALA A 158 -3.07 -15.59 4.74
N ASN A 159 -1.95 -15.62 5.44
CA ASN A 159 -1.89 -15.35 6.88
C ASN A 159 -2.30 -13.91 7.23
N LYS A 160 -1.88 -12.94 6.42
CA LYS A 160 -2.30 -11.53 6.60
C LYS A 160 -3.81 -11.40 6.44
N ILE A 161 -4.35 -11.87 5.32
CA ILE A 161 -5.78 -11.77 5.03
C ILE A 161 -6.63 -12.49 6.09
N ARG A 162 -6.14 -13.60 6.61
CA ARG A 162 -6.81 -14.34 7.67
C ARG A 162 -7.01 -13.52 8.95
N LEU A 163 -6.15 -12.53 9.21
CA LEU A 163 -6.31 -11.63 10.36
C LEU A 163 -7.61 -10.82 10.31
N LEU A 164 -8.15 -10.61 9.12
CA LEU A 164 -9.41 -9.87 8.94
C LEU A 164 -10.65 -10.65 9.41
N LYS A 165 -10.50 -11.94 9.71
CA LYS A 165 -11.53 -12.77 10.31
C LYS A 165 -11.59 -12.67 11.83
N LEU A 166 -10.59 -12.06 12.46
CA LEU A 166 -10.57 -11.85 13.90
C LEU A 166 -11.61 -10.81 14.31
N PRO A 167 -12.12 -10.88 15.55
CA PRO A 167 -13.01 -9.85 16.09
C PRO A 167 -12.40 -8.44 15.99
N ASP A 168 -13.24 -7.44 15.84
CA ASP A 168 -12.83 -6.05 15.68
C ASP A 168 -11.90 -5.56 16.81
N ALA A 169 -12.18 -5.98 18.05
CA ALA A 169 -11.35 -5.62 19.19
C ALA A 169 -9.90 -6.07 19.05
N ILE A 170 -9.68 -7.25 18.49
CA ILE A 170 -8.33 -7.79 18.26
C ILE A 170 -7.67 -7.08 17.08
N GLN A 171 -8.40 -6.85 15.98
CA GLN A 171 -7.90 -6.08 14.85
C GLN A 171 -7.48 -4.67 15.25
N GLU A 172 -8.29 -4.00 16.05
CA GLU A 172 -7.98 -2.66 16.56
C GLU A 172 -6.73 -2.64 17.43
N SER A 173 -6.51 -3.67 18.24
CA SER A 173 -5.32 -3.81 19.06
C SER A 173 -4.04 -3.99 18.23
N ILE A 174 -4.13 -4.67 17.07
CA ILE A 174 -3.03 -4.75 16.12
C ILE A 174 -2.75 -3.37 15.50
N LEU A 175 -3.80 -2.64 15.11
CA LEU A 175 -3.67 -1.29 14.56
C LEU A 175 -3.00 -0.32 15.54
N LYS A 176 -3.32 -0.44 16.82
CA LYS A 176 -2.73 0.37 17.90
C LYS A 176 -1.35 -0.13 18.34
N ARG A 177 -0.85 -1.22 17.76
CA ARG A 177 0.43 -1.85 18.10
C ARG A 177 0.52 -2.35 19.55
N GLU A 178 -0.61 -2.64 20.17
CA GLU A 178 -0.67 -3.24 21.50
C GLU A 178 -0.28 -4.72 21.47
N ILE A 179 -0.61 -5.41 20.38
CA ILE A 179 -0.18 -6.79 20.10
C ILE A 179 0.42 -6.88 18.69
N SER A 180 1.25 -7.91 18.48
CA SER A 180 1.85 -8.21 17.18
C SER A 180 0.94 -9.15 16.35
N GLU A 181 1.28 -9.29 15.07
CA GLU A 181 0.67 -10.30 14.19
C GLU A 181 0.81 -11.72 14.77
N ARG A 182 1.95 -12.03 15.37
CA ARG A 182 2.20 -13.36 15.96
C ARG A 182 1.29 -13.64 17.16
N HIS A 183 1.03 -12.65 17.99
CA HIS A 183 0.01 -12.76 19.05
C HIS A 183 -1.37 -13.06 18.46
N ALA A 184 -1.75 -12.32 17.44
CA ALA A 184 -3.05 -12.50 16.79
C ALA A 184 -3.18 -13.90 16.18
N ARG A 185 -2.13 -14.40 15.51
CA ARG A 185 -2.13 -15.76 14.97
C ARG A 185 -2.25 -16.84 16.06
N ALA A 186 -1.66 -16.61 17.21
CA ALA A 186 -1.79 -17.53 18.36
C ALA A 186 -3.24 -17.65 18.85
N LEU A 187 -4.06 -16.59 18.67
CA LEU A 187 -5.48 -16.60 19.04
C LEU A 187 -6.38 -17.26 18.00
N MET A 188 -5.94 -17.43 16.77
CA MET A 188 -6.77 -17.94 15.67
C MET A 188 -7.32 -19.35 15.87
N PRO A 189 -6.63 -20.30 16.53
CA PRO A 189 -7.18 -21.63 16.78
C PRO A 189 -8.43 -21.65 17.65
N ILE A 190 -8.69 -20.61 18.43
CA ILE A 190 -9.87 -20.49 19.27
C ILE A 190 -11.07 -20.18 18.38
N LYS A 191 -12.05 -21.06 18.32
CA LYS A 191 -13.25 -20.92 17.47
C LYS A 191 -14.37 -20.15 18.13
N GLU A 192 -14.46 -20.21 19.46
CA GLU A 192 -15.46 -19.50 20.23
C GLU A 192 -15.02 -18.02 20.41
N GLU A 193 -15.74 -17.11 19.78
CA GLU A 193 -15.39 -15.69 19.79
C GLU A 193 -15.29 -15.11 21.21
N GLU A 194 -16.21 -15.48 22.09
CA GLU A 194 -16.22 -15.01 23.49
C GLU A 194 -14.96 -15.42 24.24
N VAL A 195 -14.51 -16.66 24.05
CA VAL A 195 -13.29 -17.19 24.67
C VAL A 195 -12.05 -16.54 24.06
N GLN A 196 -12.06 -16.37 22.74
CA GLN A 196 -10.96 -15.71 22.01
C GLN A 196 -10.74 -14.28 22.54
N ILE A 197 -11.82 -13.52 22.69
CA ILE A 197 -11.75 -12.15 23.23
C ILE A 197 -11.32 -12.17 24.70
N ALA A 198 -11.81 -13.12 25.50
CA ALA A 198 -11.44 -13.22 26.91
C ALA A 198 -9.93 -13.48 27.10
N ILE A 199 -9.39 -14.42 26.32
CA ILE A 199 -7.94 -14.73 26.37
C ILE A 199 -7.11 -13.55 25.81
N PHE A 200 -7.60 -12.88 24.77
CA PHE A 200 -7.00 -11.66 24.27
C PHE A 200 -6.89 -10.58 25.35
N LYS A 201 -7.97 -10.31 26.07
CA LYS A 201 -7.98 -9.35 27.16
C LYS A 201 -7.03 -9.72 28.31
N GLU A 202 -6.99 -11.01 28.64
CA GLU A 202 -6.04 -11.54 29.61
C GLU A 202 -4.59 -11.29 29.17
N ALA A 203 -4.30 -11.52 27.89
CA ALA A 203 -2.98 -11.28 27.31
C ALA A 203 -2.57 -9.80 27.38
N LEU A 204 -3.51 -8.87 27.17
CA LEU A 204 -3.26 -7.44 27.32
C LEU A 204 -2.98 -7.05 28.77
N GLU A 205 -3.79 -7.51 29.70
CA GLU A 205 -3.69 -7.18 31.14
C GLU A 205 -2.37 -7.69 31.73
N GLN A 206 -1.99 -8.92 31.38
CA GLN A 206 -0.81 -9.57 31.93
C GLN A 206 0.43 -9.42 31.08
N HIS A 207 0.36 -8.66 29.99
CA HIS A 207 1.48 -8.43 29.06
C HIS A 207 2.13 -9.72 28.56
N PHE A 208 1.32 -10.69 28.14
CA PHE A 208 1.84 -11.95 27.61
C PHE A 208 2.71 -11.73 26.36
N ASN A 209 3.88 -12.35 26.35
CA ASN A 209 4.61 -12.51 25.10
C ASN A 209 3.95 -13.61 24.25
N VAL A 210 4.44 -13.81 23.04
CA VAL A 210 3.87 -14.81 22.11
C VAL A 210 3.86 -16.22 22.71
N LYS A 211 4.96 -16.63 23.35
CA LYS A 211 5.05 -17.96 23.99
C LYS A 211 4.05 -18.15 25.10
N GLN A 212 3.89 -17.16 25.94
CA GLN A 212 2.93 -17.19 27.06
C GLN A 212 1.49 -17.29 26.55
N LEU A 213 1.20 -16.55 25.48
CA LEU A 213 -0.13 -16.59 24.85
C LEU A 213 -0.37 -17.95 24.17
N GLU A 214 0.59 -18.47 23.43
CA GLU A 214 0.50 -19.82 22.82
C GLU A 214 0.25 -20.88 23.86
N LYS A 215 0.94 -20.83 24.98
CA LYS A 215 0.75 -21.75 26.11
C LYS A 215 -0.67 -21.62 26.69
N ARG A 216 -1.14 -20.39 26.90
CA ARG A 216 -2.48 -20.14 27.43
C ARG A 216 -3.57 -20.68 26.50
N VAL A 217 -3.41 -20.48 25.19
CA VAL A 217 -4.32 -21.00 24.18
C VAL A 217 -4.28 -22.54 24.15
N ASP A 218 -3.10 -23.14 24.23
CA ASP A 218 -2.95 -24.60 24.27
C ASP A 218 -3.63 -25.23 25.51
N GLU A 219 -3.51 -24.59 26.68
CA GLU A 219 -4.19 -25.01 27.90
C GLU A 219 -5.72 -25.01 27.76
N TYR A 220 -6.26 -24.06 26.98
CA TYR A 220 -7.70 -24.02 26.66
C TYR A 220 -8.10 -25.11 25.67
N LEU A 221 -7.32 -25.32 24.62
CA LEU A 221 -7.63 -26.29 23.57
C LEU A 221 -7.39 -27.75 24.02
N ASN A 222 -6.42 -27.98 24.90
CA ASN A 222 -6.00 -29.30 25.39
C ASN A 222 -5.91 -29.29 26.92
N PRO A 223 -7.04 -29.23 27.62
CA PRO A 223 -7.07 -29.19 29.08
C PRO A 223 -6.56 -30.45 29.76
#